data_5181a386ff697ad5e9cb0db3b4201cfd
#
_entry.id   5181a386ff697ad5e9cb0db3b4201cfd
#
_cell.length_a   1.000
_cell.length_b   1.000
_cell.length_c   1.000
_cell.angle_alpha   90.00
_cell.angle_beta   90.00
_cell.angle_gamma   90.00
#
_symmetry.space_group_name_H-M   'P 1'
#
loop_
_entity.id
_entity.type
_entity.pdbx_description
1 polymer ?
#
loop_
_entity_poly.entity_id
_entity_poly.type
_entity_poly.pdbx_seq_one_letter_code
_entity_poly.pdbx_strand_id
1 'polypeptide(L)'
;MRKLILIKHARPQIDPNRPSEEWQLGDEGRRGATSLVDKLRPYEFDRLFSSAEPKALQTAQILSREMDRPVVQFPDLHEHDRRDVPHMDSREFISLIALFFKEPDRLVLGNETANEAATRFEAAVDRLLEKTTGDVAIVSHGTVISLFAQRRAHQEPFALWRRMGLPSFIVLETPEGRVAEICERV
;
A
#
# COMPACT_ATOMS: atom_id res chain seq x y z
N MET A 1 7.91 -16.82 13.59
CA MET A 1 6.60 -16.25 13.22
C MET A 1 6.69 -15.68 11.81
N ARG A 2 5.70 -15.91 10.97
CA ARG A 2 5.65 -15.43 9.60
C ARG A 2 5.35 -13.93 9.58
N LYS A 3 5.99 -13.18 8.69
CA LYS A 3 5.81 -11.72 8.56
C LYS A 3 5.06 -11.38 7.27
N LEU A 4 4.17 -10.41 7.37
CA LEU A 4 3.52 -9.75 6.25
C LEU A 4 4.07 -8.32 6.18
N ILE A 5 4.79 -8.00 5.12
CA ILE A 5 5.39 -6.70 4.86
C ILE A 5 4.52 -5.97 3.84
N LEU A 6 3.76 -4.97 4.29
CA LEU A 6 2.93 -4.13 3.44
C LEU A 6 3.66 -2.83 3.12
N ILE A 7 4.05 -2.66 1.87
CA ILE A 7 4.89 -1.58 1.38
C ILE A 7 4.01 -0.58 0.61
N LYS A 8 3.98 0.66 1.07
CA LYS A 8 3.38 1.77 0.33
C LYS A 8 4.34 2.21 -0.78
N HIS A 9 3.82 2.32 -2.00
CA HIS A 9 4.60 2.74 -3.17
C HIS A 9 5.39 4.04 -2.94
N ALA A 10 6.45 4.23 -3.71
CA ALA A 10 7.24 5.44 -3.70
C ALA A 10 6.51 6.63 -4.36
N ARG A 11 7.09 7.84 -4.24
CA ARG A 11 6.44 9.09 -4.65
C ARG A 11 6.13 9.10 -6.16
N PRO A 12 4.85 9.22 -6.54
CA PRO A 12 4.49 9.37 -7.93
C PRO A 12 4.76 10.80 -8.42
N GLN A 13 4.93 10.94 -9.72
CA GLN A 13 4.80 12.21 -10.40
C GLN A 13 3.32 12.48 -10.62
N ILE A 14 2.81 13.53 -9.97
CA ILE A 14 1.42 13.93 -10.10
C ILE A 14 1.20 14.53 -11.49
N ASP A 15 0.22 14.02 -12.23
CA ASP A 15 -0.29 14.60 -13.47
C ASP A 15 -1.79 14.91 -13.26
N PRO A 16 -2.18 16.18 -13.11
CA PRO A 16 -3.59 16.55 -12.90
C PRO A 16 -4.53 16.20 -14.05
N ASN A 17 -3.98 15.90 -15.23
CA ASN A 17 -4.77 15.53 -16.42
C ASN A 17 -4.99 14.03 -16.55
N ARG A 18 -4.46 13.24 -15.61
CA ARG A 18 -4.60 11.78 -15.57
C ARG A 18 -5.18 11.33 -14.23
N PRO A 19 -5.99 10.30 -14.22
CA PRO A 19 -6.46 9.72 -12.97
C PRO A 19 -5.29 9.14 -12.16
N SER A 20 -5.43 9.17 -10.84
CA SER A 20 -4.33 8.85 -9.92
C SER A 20 -3.80 7.42 -10.04
N GLU A 21 -4.63 6.47 -10.49
CA GLU A 21 -4.22 5.09 -10.74
C GLU A 21 -3.23 4.94 -11.91
N GLU A 22 -3.16 5.91 -12.82
CA GLU A 22 -2.23 5.91 -13.94
C GLU A 22 -0.88 6.59 -13.63
N TRP A 23 -0.75 7.22 -12.45
CA TRP A 23 0.47 7.95 -12.13
C TRP A 23 1.68 7.02 -11.99
N GLN A 24 2.79 7.46 -12.58
CA GLN A 24 4.07 6.77 -12.55
C GLN A 24 5.00 7.38 -11.50
N LEU A 25 6.12 6.70 -11.20
CA LEU A 25 7.14 7.26 -10.34
C LEU A 25 7.89 8.39 -11.06
N GLY A 26 8.08 9.50 -10.35
CA GLY A 26 9.08 10.51 -10.72
C GLY A 26 10.50 10.09 -10.27
N ASP A 27 11.51 10.90 -10.58
CA ASP A 27 12.91 10.64 -10.22
C ASP A 27 13.11 10.55 -8.69
N GLU A 28 12.44 11.41 -7.93
CA GLU A 28 12.44 11.34 -6.46
C GLU A 28 11.88 10.02 -5.97
N GLY A 29 10.76 9.58 -6.54
CA GLY A 29 10.15 8.29 -6.20
C GLY A 29 11.07 7.11 -6.52
N ARG A 30 11.75 7.12 -7.65
CA ARG A 30 12.71 6.08 -8.03
C ARG A 30 13.87 5.99 -7.03
N ARG A 31 14.44 7.13 -6.64
CA ARG A 31 15.49 7.18 -5.60
C ARG A 31 14.96 6.68 -4.25
N GLY A 32 13.76 7.10 -3.85
CA GLY A 32 13.13 6.62 -2.62
C GLY A 32 12.90 5.11 -2.62
N ALA A 33 12.46 4.53 -3.74
CA ALA A 33 12.32 3.08 -3.87
C ALA A 33 13.66 2.35 -3.70
N THR A 34 14.75 2.88 -4.27
CA THR A 34 16.10 2.31 -4.08
C THR A 34 16.53 2.39 -2.62
N SER A 35 16.30 3.52 -1.95
CA SER A 35 16.65 3.67 -0.52
C SER A 35 15.89 2.72 0.40
N LEU A 36 14.72 2.23 -0.02
CA LEU A 36 13.93 1.28 0.76
C LEU A 36 14.57 -0.12 0.83
N VAL A 37 15.43 -0.46 -0.13
CA VAL A 37 16.08 -1.78 -0.23
C VAL A 37 16.80 -2.17 1.05
N ASP A 38 17.62 -1.28 1.61
CA ASP A 38 18.39 -1.58 2.82
C ASP A 38 17.51 -1.83 4.04
N LYS A 39 16.33 -1.21 4.10
CA LYS A 39 15.34 -1.44 5.16
C LYS A 39 14.61 -2.78 5.01
N LEU A 40 14.52 -3.29 3.77
CA LEU A 40 13.86 -4.55 3.49
C LEU A 40 14.80 -5.78 3.53
N ARG A 41 16.12 -5.58 3.47
CA ARG A 41 17.11 -6.68 3.53
C ARG A 41 16.97 -7.63 4.73
N PRO A 42 16.55 -7.19 5.93
CA PRO A 42 16.36 -8.09 7.06
C PRO A 42 15.20 -9.10 6.93
N TYR A 43 14.34 -8.96 5.91
CA TYR A 43 13.16 -9.81 5.72
C TYR A 43 13.42 -10.87 4.65
N GLU A 44 12.99 -12.11 4.93
CA GLU A 44 13.20 -13.27 4.06
C GLU A 44 11.94 -13.62 3.28
N PHE A 45 11.74 -12.96 2.14
CA PHE A 45 10.67 -13.26 1.20
C PHE A 45 11.23 -13.66 -0.17
N ASP A 46 10.62 -14.65 -0.81
CA ASP A 46 11.10 -15.19 -2.10
C ASP A 46 10.72 -14.31 -3.28
N ARG A 47 9.66 -13.53 -3.17
CA ARG A 47 9.10 -12.69 -4.23
C ARG A 47 8.33 -11.50 -3.68
N LEU A 48 8.18 -10.50 -4.52
CA LEU A 48 7.34 -9.33 -4.25
C LEU A 48 6.00 -9.51 -4.96
N PHE A 49 4.91 -9.31 -4.25
CA PHE A 49 3.61 -9.12 -4.88
C PHE A 49 3.34 -7.62 -5.06
N SER A 50 2.61 -7.25 -6.11
CA SER A 50 2.35 -5.85 -6.40
C SER A 50 0.94 -5.61 -6.93
N SER A 51 0.37 -4.48 -6.55
CA SER A 51 -0.72 -3.85 -7.29
C SER A 51 -0.30 -3.63 -8.74
N ALA A 52 -1.26 -3.68 -9.66
CA ALA A 52 -1.04 -3.41 -11.08
C ALA A 52 -0.88 -1.91 -11.40
N GLU A 53 -1.23 -1.01 -10.46
CA GLU A 53 -1.08 0.43 -10.67
C GLU A 53 0.41 0.80 -10.89
N PRO A 54 0.73 1.64 -11.92
CA PRO A 54 2.11 1.88 -12.33
C PRO A 54 3.06 2.30 -11.20
N LYS A 55 2.64 3.19 -10.30
CA LYS A 55 3.46 3.65 -9.16
C LYS A 55 3.86 2.52 -8.22
N ALA A 56 2.95 1.57 -7.96
CA ALA A 56 3.23 0.42 -7.11
C ALA A 56 4.09 -0.61 -7.85
N LEU A 57 3.73 -0.92 -9.10
CA LEU A 57 4.48 -1.86 -9.93
C LEU A 57 5.92 -1.39 -10.17
N GLN A 58 6.14 -0.12 -10.48
CA GLN A 58 7.48 0.44 -10.68
C GLN A 58 8.30 0.44 -9.38
N THR A 59 7.66 0.69 -8.22
CA THR A 59 8.32 0.53 -6.91
C THR A 59 8.77 -0.92 -6.74
N ALA A 60 7.87 -1.89 -6.96
CA ALA A 60 8.19 -3.31 -6.84
C ALA A 60 9.28 -3.76 -7.82
N GLN A 61 9.29 -3.26 -9.06
CA GLN A 61 10.31 -3.56 -10.07
C GLN A 61 11.70 -3.03 -9.69
N ILE A 62 11.79 -1.87 -9.03
CA ILE A 62 13.05 -1.34 -8.51
C ILE A 62 13.54 -2.25 -7.39
N LEU A 63 12.70 -2.56 -6.40
CA LEU A 63 13.04 -3.47 -5.31
C LEU A 63 13.46 -4.86 -5.83
N SER A 64 12.75 -5.38 -6.82
CA SER A 64 13.03 -6.66 -7.48
C SER A 64 14.44 -6.74 -8.03
N ARG A 65 14.86 -5.72 -8.78
CA ARG A 65 16.20 -5.66 -9.38
C ARG A 65 17.30 -5.58 -8.33
N GLU A 66 17.10 -4.75 -7.31
CA GLU A 66 18.10 -4.50 -6.26
C GLU A 66 18.23 -5.66 -5.26
N MET A 67 17.18 -6.46 -5.10
CA MET A 67 17.13 -7.56 -4.14
C MET A 67 17.20 -8.94 -4.81
N ASP A 68 17.22 -9.01 -6.14
CA ASP A 68 17.14 -10.25 -6.92
C ASP A 68 15.94 -11.12 -6.50
N ARG A 69 14.75 -10.52 -6.50
CA ARG A 69 13.48 -11.17 -6.14
C ARG A 69 12.44 -10.91 -7.23
N PRO A 70 11.76 -11.94 -7.79
CA PRO A 70 10.76 -11.73 -8.84
C PRO A 70 9.55 -10.93 -8.33
N VAL A 71 8.94 -10.16 -9.23
CA VAL A 71 7.67 -9.46 -9.00
C VAL A 71 6.53 -10.24 -9.63
N VAL A 72 5.45 -10.40 -8.86
CA VAL A 72 4.18 -10.98 -9.32
C VAL A 72 3.07 -9.96 -9.09
N GLN A 73 2.43 -9.51 -10.17
CA GLN A 73 1.21 -8.72 -10.05
C GLN A 73 0.09 -9.61 -9.51
N PHE A 74 -0.66 -9.08 -8.55
CA PHE A 74 -1.76 -9.81 -7.95
C PHE A 74 -3.04 -8.96 -7.96
N PRO A 75 -4.20 -9.54 -8.32
CA PRO A 75 -5.45 -8.79 -8.39
C PRO A 75 -5.89 -8.30 -7.00
N ASP A 76 -6.71 -7.26 -7.00
CA ASP A 76 -7.36 -6.68 -5.81
C ASP A 76 -6.41 -6.01 -4.81
N LEU A 77 -5.12 -5.77 -5.18
CA LEU A 77 -4.16 -5.00 -4.38
C LEU A 77 -4.15 -3.51 -4.71
N HIS A 78 -5.04 -3.03 -5.60
CA HIS A 78 -5.12 -1.63 -6.00
C HIS A 78 -5.60 -0.72 -4.87
N GLU A 79 -5.35 0.58 -5.03
CA GLU A 79 -5.81 1.61 -4.09
C GLU A 79 -7.35 1.65 -4.01
N HIS A 80 -7.89 2.35 -3.03
CA HIS A 80 -9.29 2.76 -3.03
C HIS A 80 -9.68 3.31 -4.41
N ASP A 81 -10.76 2.79 -5.00
CA ASP A 81 -11.17 3.12 -6.36
C ASP A 81 -11.65 4.58 -6.47
N ARG A 82 -10.81 5.40 -7.07
CA ARG A 82 -11.02 6.85 -7.25
C ARG A 82 -10.95 7.28 -8.72
N ARG A 83 -11.24 6.37 -9.64
CA ARG A 83 -11.08 6.62 -11.10
C ARG A 83 -11.81 7.88 -11.57
N ASP A 84 -12.98 8.17 -11.02
CA ASP A 84 -13.81 9.30 -11.41
C ASP A 84 -13.67 10.52 -10.46
N VAL A 85 -12.68 10.48 -9.55
CA VAL A 85 -12.43 11.59 -8.63
C VAL A 85 -11.50 12.59 -9.30
N PRO A 86 -11.94 13.84 -9.54
CA PRO A 86 -11.09 14.86 -10.14
C PRO A 86 -9.93 15.21 -9.20
N HIS A 87 -8.85 15.74 -9.79
CA HIS A 87 -7.77 16.29 -8.99
C HIS A 87 -8.27 17.44 -8.12
N MET A 88 -7.91 17.41 -6.84
CA MET A 88 -8.29 18.42 -5.85
C MET A 88 -7.08 18.87 -5.04
N ASP A 89 -7.22 19.96 -4.32
CA ASP A 89 -6.14 20.41 -3.44
C ASP A 89 -5.92 19.44 -2.25
N SER A 90 -4.69 19.49 -1.69
CA SER A 90 -4.29 18.55 -0.65
C SER A 90 -5.11 18.66 0.64
N ARG A 91 -5.65 19.82 0.98
CA ARG A 91 -6.44 20.01 2.21
C ARG A 91 -7.82 19.38 2.07
N GLU A 92 -8.45 19.63 0.93
CA GLU A 92 -9.73 19.02 0.59
C GLU A 92 -9.60 17.50 0.56
N PHE A 93 -8.59 16.97 -0.14
CA PHE A 93 -8.33 15.54 -0.21
C PHE A 93 -8.12 14.90 1.17
N ILE A 94 -7.30 15.52 2.04
CA ILE A 94 -7.08 15.02 3.40
C ILE A 94 -8.37 15.00 4.22
N SER A 95 -9.23 16.02 4.07
CA SER A 95 -10.52 16.09 4.78
C SER A 95 -11.48 14.98 4.33
N LEU A 96 -11.54 14.71 3.02
CA LEU A 96 -12.35 13.62 2.48
C LEU A 96 -11.83 12.25 2.90
N ILE A 97 -10.51 12.04 2.93
CA ILE A 97 -9.91 10.78 3.42
C ILE A 97 -10.16 10.60 4.92
N ALA A 98 -10.12 11.67 5.74
CA ALA A 98 -10.50 11.58 7.15
C ALA A 98 -11.95 11.13 7.32
N LEU A 99 -12.86 11.71 6.53
CA LEU A 99 -14.27 11.33 6.53
C LEU A 99 -14.49 9.90 6.04
N PHE A 100 -13.77 9.47 5.00
CA PHE A 100 -13.80 8.12 4.45
C PHE A 100 -13.45 7.06 5.51
N PHE A 101 -12.43 7.29 6.30
CA PHE A 101 -12.08 6.38 7.41
C PHE A 101 -13.09 6.44 8.56
N LYS A 102 -13.68 7.61 8.82
CA LYS A 102 -14.64 7.82 9.91
C LYS A 102 -16.02 7.21 9.62
N GLU A 103 -16.43 7.22 8.36
CA GLU A 103 -17.74 6.72 7.92
C GLU A 103 -17.57 5.55 6.93
N PRO A 104 -17.13 4.36 7.41
CA PRO A 104 -16.64 3.29 6.55
C PRO A 104 -17.72 2.64 5.66
N ASP A 105 -18.98 2.80 5.99
CA ASP A 105 -20.12 2.28 5.19
C ASP A 105 -20.69 3.31 4.22
N ARG A 106 -20.18 4.55 4.27
CA ARG A 106 -20.64 5.62 3.39
C ARG A 106 -19.73 5.75 2.17
N LEU A 107 -20.33 5.91 1.01
CA LEU A 107 -19.62 6.32 -0.21
C LEU A 107 -19.26 7.81 -0.11
N VAL A 108 -18.06 8.11 0.39
CA VAL A 108 -17.57 9.48 0.62
C VAL A 108 -16.96 10.07 -0.64
N LEU A 109 -16.11 9.30 -1.31
CA LEU A 109 -15.49 9.66 -2.59
C LEU A 109 -15.16 8.38 -3.37
N GLY A 110 -15.06 8.50 -4.70
CA GLY A 110 -14.76 7.37 -5.58
C GLY A 110 -15.91 6.38 -5.73
N ASN A 111 -15.59 5.12 -6.00
CA ASN A 111 -16.54 4.10 -6.44
C ASN A 111 -16.70 2.94 -5.45
N GLU A 112 -16.04 3.00 -4.30
CA GLU A 112 -16.19 2.02 -3.22
C GLU A 112 -16.14 2.70 -1.85
N THR A 113 -16.82 2.13 -0.87
CA THR A 113 -16.74 2.54 0.54
C THR A 113 -15.44 2.03 1.18
N ALA A 114 -15.09 2.55 2.36
CA ALA A 114 -13.93 2.07 3.09
C ALA A 114 -14.05 0.57 3.45
N ASN A 115 -15.25 0.11 3.80
CA ASN A 115 -15.49 -1.30 4.11
C ASN A 115 -15.40 -2.20 2.88
N GLU A 116 -15.83 -1.75 1.70
CA GLU A 116 -15.67 -2.49 0.45
C GLU A 116 -14.19 -2.60 0.06
N ALA A 117 -13.45 -1.47 0.07
CA ALA A 117 -12.01 -1.45 -0.17
C ALA A 117 -11.24 -2.36 0.79
N ALA A 118 -11.55 -2.28 2.09
CA ALA A 118 -10.93 -3.12 3.12
C ALA A 118 -11.21 -4.60 2.88
N THR A 119 -12.45 -4.98 2.58
CA THR A 119 -12.85 -6.37 2.34
C THR A 119 -12.18 -6.95 1.10
N ARG A 120 -12.12 -6.20 0.01
CA ARG A 120 -11.43 -6.57 -1.22
C ARG A 120 -9.93 -6.81 -0.96
N PHE A 121 -9.26 -5.85 -0.33
CA PHE A 121 -7.82 -5.92 -0.07
C PHE A 121 -7.48 -7.05 0.91
N GLU A 122 -8.25 -7.20 1.98
CA GLU A 122 -8.08 -8.26 2.98
C GLU A 122 -8.20 -9.64 2.34
N ALA A 123 -9.23 -9.87 1.52
CA ALA A 123 -9.38 -11.12 0.79
C ALA A 123 -8.21 -11.41 -0.17
N ALA A 124 -7.63 -10.38 -0.81
CA ALA A 124 -6.46 -10.54 -1.65
C ALA A 124 -5.22 -10.96 -0.83
N VAL A 125 -4.99 -10.32 0.31
CA VAL A 125 -3.89 -10.65 1.22
C VAL A 125 -4.05 -12.07 1.77
N ASP A 126 -5.25 -12.45 2.20
CA ASP A 126 -5.52 -13.80 2.71
C ASP A 126 -5.24 -14.88 1.65
N ARG A 127 -5.69 -14.67 0.40
CA ARG A 127 -5.34 -15.57 -0.72
C ARG A 127 -3.83 -15.70 -0.96
N LEU A 128 -3.06 -14.64 -0.75
CA LEU A 128 -1.59 -14.69 -0.84
C LEU A 128 -0.99 -15.46 0.32
N LEU A 129 -1.47 -15.22 1.53
CA LEU A 129 -1.01 -15.92 2.73
C LEU A 129 -1.30 -17.43 2.64
N GLU A 130 -2.41 -17.84 2.08
CA GLU A 130 -2.75 -19.26 1.87
C GLU A 130 -1.86 -19.94 0.82
N LYS A 131 -1.48 -19.23 -0.24
CA LYS A 131 -0.71 -19.77 -1.38
C LYS A 131 0.79 -19.76 -1.18
N THR A 132 1.28 -19.16 -0.12
CA THR A 132 2.71 -18.98 0.14
C THR A 132 3.09 -19.54 1.51
N THR A 133 4.35 -19.96 1.63
CA THR A 133 5.00 -20.31 2.91
C THR A 133 6.11 -19.31 3.21
N GLY A 134 6.44 -18.92 4.36
CA GLY A 134 7.43 -17.89 4.65
C GLY A 134 6.84 -16.46 4.60
N ASP A 135 7.71 -15.48 4.68
CA ASP A 135 7.33 -14.07 4.70
C ASP A 135 6.71 -13.62 3.37
N VAL A 136 5.80 -12.66 3.43
CA VAL A 136 5.12 -12.10 2.25
C VAL A 136 5.35 -10.60 2.18
N ALA A 137 5.88 -10.12 1.06
CA ALA A 137 6.05 -8.70 0.78
C ALA A 137 5.09 -8.25 -0.34
N ILE A 138 4.30 -7.20 -0.06
CA ILE A 138 3.28 -6.66 -0.96
C ILE A 138 3.50 -5.18 -1.15
N VAL A 139 3.69 -4.74 -2.40
CA VAL A 139 3.73 -3.30 -2.75
C VAL A 139 2.33 -2.86 -3.17
N SER A 140 1.79 -1.90 -2.43
CA SER A 140 0.43 -1.41 -2.60
C SER A 140 0.32 0.07 -2.19
N HIS A 141 -0.78 0.51 -1.60
CA HIS A 141 -1.18 1.90 -1.45
C HIS A 141 -1.59 2.24 -0.01
N GLY A 142 -1.49 3.52 0.31
CA GLY A 142 -1.65 3.98 1.70
C GLY A 142 -3.03 3.74 2.30
N THR A 143 -4.11 3.93 1.54
CA THR A 143 -5.48 3.82 2.08
C THR A 143 -5.81 2.36 2.41
N VAL A 144 -5.60 1.44 1.46
CA VAL A 144 -5.92 0.01 1.67
C VAL A 144 -4.99 -0.65 2.69
N ILE A 145 -3.71 -0.26 2.78
CA ILE A 145 -2.80 -0.71 3.84
C ILE A 145 -3.30 -0.24 5.21
N SER A 146 -3.75 1.01 5.34
CA SER A 146 -4.25 1.55 6.61
C SER A 146 -5.55 0.88 7.05
N LEU A 147 -6.47 0.60 6.11
CA LEU A 147 -7.69 -0.16 6.39
C LEU A 147 -7.39 -1.59 6.83
N PHE A 148 -6.46 -2.27 6.18
CA PHE A 148 -6.03 -3.60 6.57
C PHE A 148 -5.41 -3.61 7.97
N ALA A 149 -4.52 -2.65 8.27
CA ALA A 149 -3.90 -2.52 9.57
C ALA A 149 -4.92 -2.18 10.68
N GLN A 150 -5.98 -1.45 10.37
CA GLN A 150 -7.10 -1.24 11.29
C GLN A 150 -7.78 -2.57 11.64
N ARG A 151 -8.13 -3.38 10.64
CA ARG A 151 -8.87 -4.64 10.86
C ARG A 151 -8.03 -5.71 11.54
N ARG A 152 -6.77 -5.85 11.15
CA ARG A 152 -5.88 -6.95 11.60
C ARG A 152 -4.98 -6.60 12.76
N ALA A 153 -4.67 -5.31 12.96
CA ALA A 153 -3.68 -4.87 13.95
C ALA A 153 -4.19 -3.71 14.82
N HIS A 154 -5.49 -3.40 14.77
CA HIS A 154 -6.14 -2.37 15.58
C HIS A 154 -5.47 -0.99 15.51
N GLN A 155 -4.84 -0.66 14.37
CA GLN A 155 -4.26 0.65 14.15
C GLN A 155 -5.37 1.68 13.85
N GLU A 156 -5.19 2.92 14.31
CA GLU A 156 -6.08 4.00 13.89
C GLU A 156 -5.75 4.37 12.43
N PRO A 157 -6.70 4.20 11.47
CA PRO A 157 -6.35 4.17 10.06
C PRO A 157 -5.95 5.53 9.51
N PHE A 158 -6.59 6.62 9.94
CA PHE A 158 -6.25 7.96 9.46
C PHE A 158 -4.88 8.43 9.98
N ALA A 159 -4.57 8.17 11.26
CA ALA A 159 -3.26 8.49 11.82
C ALA A 159 -2.15 7.69 11.14
N LEU A 160 -2.36 6.40 10.88
CA LEU A 160 -1.40 5.57 10.14
C LEU A 160 -1.20 6.11 8.71
N TRP A 161 -2.30 6.36 8.00
CA TRP A 161 -2.26 6.91 6.63
C TRP A 161 -1.47 8.23 6.56
N ARG A 162 -1.64 9.11 7.56
CA ARG A 162 -0.94 10.40 7.67
C ARG A 162 0.56 10.25 7.91
N ARG A 163 0.95 9.24 8.69
CA ARG A 163 2.35 8.96 9.06
C ARG A 163 3.12 8.26 7.96
N MET A 164 2.46 7.38 7.21
CA MET A 164 3.08 6.63 6.12
C MET A 164 3.52 7.55 4.97
N GLY A 165 4.85 7.72 4.83
CA GLY A 165 5.47 8.47 3.74
C GLY A 165 5.46 7.72 2.41
N LEU A 166 6.19 8.22 1.43
CA LEU A 166 6.32 7.68 0.08
C LEU A 166 7.82 7.53 -0.29
N PRO A 167 8.40 6.31 -0.16
CA PRO A 167 7.81 5.06 0.31
C PRO A 167 7.84 4.89 1.84
N SER A 168 7.10 3.88 2.31
CA SER A 168 7.06 3.43 3.71
C SER A 168 6.60 1.98 3.78
N PHE A 169 6.65 1.34 4.95
CA PHE A 169 6.08 0.01 5.12
C PHE A 169 5.64 -0.26 6.56
N ILE A 170 4.75 -1.22 6.72
CA ILE A 170 4.36 -1.81 8.00
C ILE A 170 4.59 -3.32 7.95
N VAL A 171 5.10 -3.89 9.03
CA VAL A 171 5.31 -5.33 9.19
C VAL A 171 4.37 -5.85 10.25
N LEU A 172 3.59 -6.86 9.88
CA LEU A 172 2.70 -7.58 10.78
C LEU A 172 3.17 -9.02 10.96
N GLU A 173 3.10 -9.51 12.18
CA GLU A 173 3.27 -10.93 12.47
C GLU A 173 1.94 -11.65 12.25
N THR A 174 1.96 -12.73 11.48
CA THR A 174 0.77 -13.51 11.13
C THR A 174 0.78 -14.87 11.81
N PRO A 175 -0.38 -15.38 12.24
CA PRO A 175 -1.74 -14.85 12.04
C PRO A 175 -2.19 -13.79 13.06
N GLU A 176 -1.44 -13.51 14.11
CA GLU A 176 -1.86 -12.72 15.29
C GLU A 176 -2.17 -11.25 14.96
N GLY A 177 -1.67 -10.73 13.83
CA GLY A 177 -1.85 -9.35 13.42
C GLY A 177 -1.05 -8.33 14.25
N ARG A 178 -0.07 -8.78 15.04
CA ARG A 178 0.76 -7.88 15.84
C ARG A 178 1.68 -7.05 14.96
N VAL A 179 1.71 -5.75 15.19
CA VAL A 179 2.66 -4.86 14.52
C VAL A 179 4.06 -5.11 15.06
N ALA A 180 4.97 -5.56 14.18
CA ALA A 180 6.38 -5.76 14.49
C ALA A 180 7.21 -4.51 14.21
N GLU A 181 6.90 -3.79 13.14
CA GLU A 181 7.62 -2.58 12.73
C GLU A 181 6.74 -1.65 11.90
N ILE A 182 6.97 -0.34 12.02
CA ILE A 182 6.45 0.68 11.09
C ILE A 182 7.64 1.54 10.67
N CYS A 183 8.01 1.49 9.40
CA CYS A 183 8.95 2.41 8.77
C CYS A 183 8.17 3.52 8.07
N GLU A 184 8.07 4.69 8.71
CA GLU A 184 7.23 5.79 8.23
C GLU A 184 7.83 6.51 7.03
N ARG A 185 9.15 6.54 6.93
CA ARG A 185 9.91 7.21 5.86
C ARG A 185 11.27 6.55 5.65
N VAL A 186 11.75 6.67 4.43
CA VAL A 186 13.09 6.23 4.01
C VAL A 186 13.91 7.42 3.55
#